data_9efc7c7cd7fe29f17eb0ed76f0df3f99
#
_entry.id   9efc7c7cd7fe29f17eb0ed76f0df3f99
#
_cell.length_a   1.000
_cell.length_b   1.000
_cell.length_c   1.000
_cell.angle_alpha   90.00
_cell.angle_beta   90.00
_cell.angle_gamma   90.00
#
_symmetry.space_group_name_H-M   'P 1'
#
loop_
_entity.id
_entity.type
_entity.pdbx_description
1 polymer ?
#
loop_
_entity_poly.entity_id
_entity_poly.type
_entity_poly.pdbx_seq_one_letter_code
_entity_poly.pdbx_strand_id
1 'polypeptide(L)'
;PVDMYVGGVEHAVLHLLYARFYTKFLYDIGVIDFVEPFKKLFNQGMICKDGAKMSKSKGNVVSPDELVRDYGCDSVRMYELFVGPPELDAEWNDRGMEGVYKFINRFYKLIMENKDKNYGKTAEMDKLKNKMIQEITERTDTFSFNTVISGFMENTNKITDLAKKQGGIDKDTLKTMTILIAPFAPHIGEELWAMIGKEGSIFEATWPEVDENALKETTMEIVVQINGKVKAKINVDVTLDKDSVISAAKEELGDRLPENIVKEIYVPGKIVNIVGK
;
A
#
# COMPACT_ATOMS: atom_id res chain seq x y z
N PRO A 1 18.20 25.38 2.37
CA PRO A 1 18.48 24.08 2.99
C PRO A 1 17.80 22.93 2.26
N VAL A 2 18.38 21.73 2.40
CA VAL A 2 17.80 20.50 1.86
C VAL A 2 16.61 20.06 2.73
N ASP A 3 15.52 19.61 2.12
CA ASP A 3 14.30 19.25 2.87
C ASP A 3 14.50 18.01 3.74
N MET A 4 15.15 16.96 3.19
CA MET A 4 15.48 15.76 3.95
C MET A 4 16.85 15.24 3.56
N TYR A 5 17.61 14.82 4.56
CA TYR A 5 18.92 14.21 4.40
C TYR A 5 18.91 12.79 5.00
N VAL A 6 19.25 11.82 4.17
CA VAL A 6 19.26 10.40 4.56
C VAL A 6 20.70 9.91 4.57
N GLY A 7 21.14 9.30 5.67
CA GLY A 7 22.50 8.79 5.78
C GLY A 7 22.75 8.04 7.09
N GLY A 8 23.86 7.27 7.13
CA GLY A 8 24.24 6.50 8.31
C GLY A 8 24.66 7.39 9.49
N VAL A 9 24.41 6.90 10.70
CA VAL A 9 24.72 7.61 11.95
C VAL A 9 26.23 7.87 12.13
N GLU A 10 27.10 7.10 11.47
CA GLU A 10 28.56 7.28 11.47
C GLU A 10 29.00 8.64 10.93
N HIS A 11 28.18 9.30 10.12
CA HIS A 11 28.46 10.63 9.58
C HIS A 11 28.22 11.77 10.57
N ALA A 12 27.66 11.50 11.75
CA ALA A 12 27.37 12.52 12.77
C ALA A 12 28.63 13.30 13.17
N VAL A 13 29.75 12.61 13.35
CA VAL A 13 31.04 13.21 13.70
C VAL A 13 31.95 13.45 12.50
N LEU A 14 31.52 13.20 11.30
CA LEU A 14 32.28 13.40 10.07
C LEU A 14 31.55 14.40 9.16
N HIS A 15 30.87 13.93 8.11
CA HIS A 15 30.24 14.77 7.11
C HIS A 15 29.21 15.74 7.69
N LEU A 16 28.36 15.31 8.61
CA LEU A 16 27.31 16.17 9.17
C LEU A 16 27.89 17.31 10.01
N LEU A 17 28.95 17.04 10.78
CA LEU A 17 29.64 18.07 11.53
C LEU A 17 30.21 19.13 10.60
N TYR A 18 30.92 18.72 9.55
CA TYR A 18 31.53 19.65 8.60
C TYR A 18 30.45 20.42 7.78
N ALA A 19 29.40 19.76 7.33
CA ALA A 19 28.32 20.43 6.61
C ALA A 19 27.67 21.53 7.44
N ARG A 20 27.39 21.27 8.73
CA ARG A 20 26.82 22.24 9.64
C ARG A 20 27.81 23.39 9.96
N PHE A 21 29.07 23.06 10.16
CA PHE A 21 30.13 24.07 10.42
C PHE A 21 30.24 25.04 9.22
N TYR A 22 30.33 24.51 8.00
CA TYR A 22 30.45 25.34 6.81
C TYR A 22 29.19 26.19 6.60
N THR A 23 28.01 25.64 6.80
CA THR A 23 26.76 26.38 6.66
C THR A 23 26.71 27.54 7.65
N LYS A 24 27.06 27.32 8.91
CA LYS A 24 27.11 28.38 9.94
C LYS A 24 28.17 29.44 9.64
N PHE A 25 29.32 29.05 9.15
CA PHE A 25 30.37 29.98 8.73
C PHE A 25 29.91 30.86 7.55
N LEU A 26 29.29 30.26 6.52
CA LEU A 26 28.77 31.00 5.38
C LEU A 26 27.63 31.94 5.77
N TYR A 27 26.80 31.55 6.72
CA TYR A 27 25.78 32.42 7.30
C TYR A 27 26.40 33.61 8.05
N ASP A 28 27.39 33.37 8.89
CA ASP A 28 28.05 34.41 9.69
C ASP A 28 28.73 35.49 8.83
N ILE A 29 29.24 35.10 7.66
CA ILE A 29 29.84 36.04 6.71
C ILE A 29 28.84 36.59 5.67
N GLY A 30 27.55 36.30 5.81
CA GLY A 30 26.46 36.86 4.98
C GLY A 30 26.35 36.31 3.55
N VAL A 31 26.92 35.11 3.27
CA VAL A 31 26.84 34.46 1.94
C VAL A 31 25.52 33.72 1.73
N ILE A 32 24.94 33.17 2.80
CA ILE A 32 23.66 32.47 2.78
C ILE A 32 22.75 33.01 3.89
N ASP A 33 21.44 32.76 3.80
CA ASP A 33 20.39 33.27 4.70
C ASP A 33 19.83 32.23 5.68
N PHE A 34 20.44 31.03 5.75
CA PHE A 34 20.02 29.96 6.63
C PHE A 34 21.19 29.38 7.44
N VAL A 35 20.90 28.89 8.66
CA VAL A 35 21.91 28.43 9.64
C VAL A 35 22.09 26.91 9.69
N GLU A 36 21.16 26.14 9.14
CA GLU A 36 21.23 24.68 9.11
C GLU A 36 21.12 24.16 7.67
N PRO A 37 21.99 23.21 7.26
CA PRO A 37 22.01 22.71 5.88
C PRO A 37 20.81 21.82 5.55
N PHE A 38 20.20 21.15 6.55
CA PHE A 38 19.11 20.21 6.39
C PHE A 38 17.94 20.57 7.29
N LYS A 39 16.71 20.50 6.77
CA LYS A 39 15.49 20.69 7.57
C LYS A 39 15.18 19.47 8.41
N LYS A 40 15.45 18.26 7.88
CA LYS A 40 15.22 16.98 8.56
C LYS A 40 16.38 16.02 8.25
N LEU A 41 16.85 15.33 9.28
CA LEU A 41 17.81 14.23 9.17
C LEU A 41 17.07 12.90 9.44
N PHE A 42 17.30 11.91 8.58
CA PHE A 42 16.85 10.55 8.77
C PHE A 42 18.08 9.63 8.78
N ASN A 43 18.34 8.99 9.91
CA ASN A 43 19.41 8.01 10.01
C ASN A 43 18.89 6.62 9.67
N GLN A 44 19.50 6.01 8.67
CA GLN A 44 19.22 4.64 8.27
C GLN A 44 19.99 3.64 9.13
N GLY A 45 19.42 2.44 9.29
CA GLY A 45 20.09 1.27 9.82
C GLY A 45 21.08 0.66 8.82
N MET A 46 21.65 -0.48 9.18
CA MET A 46 22.67 -1.17 8.42
C MET A 46 22.14 -2.51 7.91
N ILE A 47 22.40 -2.82 6.64
CA ILE A 47 22.11 -4.16 6.11
C ILE A 47 23.32 -5.06 6.40
N CYS A 48 23.08 -6.08 7.20
CA CYS A 48 24.07 -7.09 7.60
C CYS A 48 23.91 -8.37 6.77
N LYS A 49 24.96 -9.18 6.72
CA LYS A 49 24.91 -10.54 6.19
C LYS A 49 25.74 -11.47 7.08
N ASP A 50 25.17 -12.63 7.39
CA ASP A 50 25.77 -13.62 8.31
C ASP A 50 26.04 -13.03 9.69
N GLY A 51 25.10 -12.23 10.22
CA GLY A 51 25.14 -11.61 11.53
C GLY A 51 26.19 -10.49 11.67
N ALA A 52 26.73 -9.96 10.57
CA ALA A 52 27.75 -8.92 10.61
C ALA A 52 27.59 -7.88 9.50
N LYS A 53 28.10 -6.66 9.78
CA LYS A 53 28.23 -5.62 8.75
C LYS A 53 29.00 -6.19 7.55
N MET A 54 28.47 -5.96 6.35
CA MET A 54 29.12 -6.37 5.10
C MET A 54 30.47 -5.67 4.96
N SER A 55 31.50 -6.46 4.65
CA SER A 55 32.83 -5.93 4.33
C SER A 55 33.60 -6.85 3.40
N LYS A 56 34.42 -6.26 2.53
CA LYS A 56 35.28 -7.03 1.62
C LYS A 56 36.24 -7.97 2.36
N SER A 57 36.76 -7.54 3.52
CA SER A 57 37.66 -8.34 4.34
C SER A 57 37.02 -9.57 4.97
N LYS A 58 35.70 -9.54 5.20
CA LYS A 58 34.93 -10.68 5.72
C LYS A 58 34.37 -11.59 4.64
N GLY A 59 34.41 -11.17 3.38
CA GLY A 59 33.87 -11.94 2.26
C GLY A 59 32.34 -12.08 2.26
N ASN A 60 31.61 -11.29 3.06
CA ASN A 60 30.16 -11.33 3.21
C ASN A 60 29.44 -10.23 2.44
N VAL A 61 30.09 -9.67 1.41
CA VAL A 61 29.49 -8.63 0.56
C VAL A 61 28.55 -9.25 -0.44
N VAL A 62 27.39 -8.65 -0.62
CA VAL A 62 26.44 -8.93 -1.71
C VAL A 62 26.72 -7.95 -2.83
N SER A 63 26.97 -8.46 -4.05
CA SER A 63 27.19 -7.61 -5.22
C SER A 63 25.86 -7.21 -5.85
N PRO A 64 25.55 -5.90 -5.94
CA PRO A 64 24.35 -5.47 -6.66
C PRO A 64 24.35 -5.87 -8.14
N ASP A 65 25.52 -5.94 -8.80
CA ASP A 65 25.65 -6.25 -10.22
C ASP A 65 25.11 -7.64 -10.57
N GLU A 66 25.39 -8.63 -9.69
CA GLU A 66 24.87 -9.99 -9.88
C GLU A 66 23.36 -10.04 -9.68
N LEU A 67 22.85 -9.37 -8.67
CA LEU A 67 21.43 -9.30 -8.37
C LEU A 67 20.65 -8.57 -9.48
N VAL A 68 21.18 -7.45 -9.98
CA VAL A 68 20.57 -6.70 -11.08
C VAL A 68 20.54 -7.54 -12.36
N ARG A 69 21.60 -8.30 -12.66
CA ARG A 69 21.63 -9.20 -13.81
C ARG A 69 20.59 -10.31 -13.68
N ASP A 70 20.42 -10.90 -12.50
CA ASP A 70 19.62 -12.10 -12.29
C ASP A 70 18.13 -11.78 -12.00
N TYR A 71 17.84 -10.66 -11.33
CA TYR A 71 16.49 -10.28 -10.90
C TYR A 71 15.99 -8.94 -11.46
N GLY A 72 16.86 -8.16 -12.09
CA GLY A 72 16.54 -6.81 -12.56
C GLY A 72 16.66 -5.74 -11.46
N CYS A 73 16.95 -4.51 -11.90
CA CYS A 73 17.20 -3.37 -10.98
C CYS A 73 16.02 -3.07 -10.07
N ASP A 74 14.79 -3.10 -10.60
CA ASP A 74 13.58 -2.77 -9.81
C ASP A 74 13.33 -3.77 -8.68
N SER A 75 13.66 -5.05 -8.89
CA SER A 75 13.57 -6.06 -7.84
C SER A 75 14.56 -5.80 -6.71
N VAL A 76 15.78 -5.40 -7.04
CA VAL A 76 16.82 -5.07 -6.06
C VAL A 76 16.40 -3.84 -5.26
N ARG A 77 15.97 -2.76 -5.93
CA ARG A 77 15.49 -1.52 -5.28
C ARG A 77 14.34 -1.78 -4.32
N MET A 78 13.32 -2.51 -4.78
CA MET A 78 12.16 -2.82 -3.94
C MET A 78 12.53 -3.73 -2.77
N TYR A 79 13.45 -4.68 -2.98
CA TYR A 79 13.88 -5.56 -1.91
C TYR A 79 14.67 -4.83 -0.82
N GLU A 80 15.58 -3.92 -1.19
CA GLU A 80 16.31 -3.08 -0.22
C GLU A 80 15.36 -2.27 0.69
N LEU A 81 14.24 -1.81 0.12
CA LEU A 81 13.20 -1.11 0.89
C LEU A 81 12.32 -2.07 1.71
N PHE A 82 12.21 -3.34 1.30
CA PHE A 82 11.34 -4.33 1.93
C PHE A 82 11.99 -5.08 3.09
N VAL A 83 13.33 -5.17 3.14
CA VAL A 83 14.07 -6.04 4.05
C VAL A 83 13.80 -5.74 5.53
N GLY A 84 13.44 -4.50 5.88
CA GLY A 84 13.09 -4.09 7.23
C GLY A 84 12.75 -2.61 7.33
N PRO A 85 12.35 -2.12 8.53
CA PRO A 85 12.22 -0.69 8.77
C PRO A 85 13.55 0.01 8.46
N PRO A 86 13.56 1.11 7.68
CA PRO A 86 14.79 1.70 7.19
C PRO A 86 15.69 2.29 8.29
N GLU A 87 15.13 2.60 9.48
CA GLU A 87 15.89 3.08 10.65
C GLU A 87 16.54 1.96 11.48
N LEU A 88 16.21 0.70 11.22
CA LEU A 88 16.73 -0.45 11.96
C LEU A 88 17.74 -1.25 11.13
N ASP A 89 18.64 -1.93 11.81
CA ASP A 89 19.52 -2.90 11.17
C ASP A 89 18.69 -4.10 10.67
N ALA A 90 19.04 -4.60 9.49
CA ALA A 90 18.33 -5.71 8.86
C ALA A 90 19.33 -6.77 8.35
N GLU A 91 18.90 -8.02 8.34
CA GLU A 91 19.70 -9.13 7.81
C GLU A 91 19.32 -9.42 6.37
N TRP A 92 20.31 -9.45 5.49
CA TRP A 92 20.13 -9.80 4.09
C TRP A 92 19.66 -11.26 3.93
N ASN A 93 18.62 -11.48 3.15
CA ASN A 93 18.07 -12.80 2.89
C ASN A 93 17.74 -12.96 1.39
N ASP A 94 18.47 -13.85 0.70
CA ASP A 94 18.31 -14.08 -0.73
C ASP A 94 16.90 -14.58 -1.11
N ARG A 95 16.20 -15.31 -0.22
CA ARG A 95 14.81 -15.75 -0.46
C ARG A 95 13.81 -14.60 -0.54
N GLY A 96 14.05 -13.51 0.19
CA GLY A 96 13.23 -12.32 0.12
C GLY A 96 13.29 -11.64 -1.25
N MET A 97 14.47 -11.64 -1.88
CA MET A 97 14.68 -11.12 -3.23
C MET A 97 13.80 -11.84 -4.25
N GLU A 98 13.78 -13.18 -4.19
CA GLU A 98 12.93 -13.98 -5.09
C GLU A 98 11.43 -13.67 -4.92
N GLY A 99 11.00 -13.39 -3.69
CA GLY A 99 9.62 -13.00 -3.37
C GLY A 99 9.22 -11.68 -4.05
N VAL A 100 10.09 -10.67 -3.99
CA VAL A 100 9.88 -9.37 -4.64
C VAL A 100 9.90 -9.52 -6.16
N TYR A 101 10.84 -10.26 -6.72
CA TYR A 101 10.91 -10.55 -8.16
C TYR A 101 9.63 -11.21 -8.68
N LYS A 102 9.12 -12.22 -7.98
CA LYS A 102 7.84 -12.85 -8.31
C LYS A 102 6.66 -11.88 -8.22
N PHE A 103 6.69 -10.97 -7.23
CA PHE A 103 5.66 -9.95 -7.10
C PHE A 103 5.66 -8.99 -8.30
N ILE A 104 6.81 -8.43 -8.66
CA ILE A 104 6.94 -7.50 -9.79
C ILE A 104 6.42 -8.13 -11.09
N ASN A 105 6.81 -9.40 -11.37
CA ASN A 105 6.32 -10.11 -12.55
C ASN A 105 4.79 -10.31 -12.53
N ARG A 106 4.20 -10.61 -11.37
CA ARG A 106 2.73 -10.71 -11.25
C ARG A 106 2.04 -9.37 -11.44
N PHE A 107 2.62 -8.29 -10.90
CA PHE A 107 2.12 -6.93 -11.07
C PHE A 107 2.13 -6.53 -12.55
N TYR A 108 3.26 -6.71 -13.22
CA TYR A 108 3.39 -6.46 -14.66
C TYR A 108 2.35 -7.24 -15.46
N LYS A 109 2.25 -8.54 -15.22
CA LYS A 109 1.30 -9.41 -15.90
C LYS A 109 -0.15 -8.95 -15.69
N LEU A 110 -0.51 -8.56 -14.46
CA LEU A 110 -1.86 -8.06 -14.14
C LEU A 110 -2.23 -6.84 -14.99
N ILE A 111 -1.32 -5.87 -15.09
CA ILE A 111 -1.56 -4.67 -15.91
C ILE A 111 -1.69 -5.06 -17.39
N MET A 112 -0.76 -5.87 -17.92
CA MET A 112 -0.74 -6.28 -19.33
C MET A 112 -1.98 -7.08 -19.74
N GLU A 113 -2.51 -7.93 -18.88
CA GLU A 113 -3.72 -8.71 -19.14
C GLU A 113 -5.00 -7.86 -19.13
N ASN A 114 -4.96 -6.65 -18.57
CA ASN A 114 -6.13 -5.79 -18.43
C ASN A 114 -6.05 -4.49 -19.25
N LYS A 115 -4.88 -4.07 -19.76
CA LYS A 115 -4.70 -2.78 -20.44
C LYS A 115 -5.61 -2.55 -21.65
N ASP A 116 -5.92 -3.62 -22.39
CA ASP A 116 -6.74 -3.55 -23.61
C ASP A 116 -8.22 -3.87 -23.34
N LYS A 117 -8.58 -4.24 -22.11
CA LYS A 117 -9.97 -4.48 -21.73
C LYS A 117 -10.71 -3.16 -21.51
N ASN A 118 -11.86 -3.03 -22.15
CA ASN A 118 -12.74 -1.88 -21.94
C ASN A 118 -13.69 -2.16 -20.76
N TYR A 119 -13.11 -2.26 -19.54
CA TYR A 119 -13.86 -2.52 -18.33
C TYR A 119 -14.29 -1.21 -17.67
N GLY A 120 -15.55 -1.13 -17.23
CA GLY A 120 -16.09 0.04 -16.55
C GLY A 120 -15.67 0.10 -15.07
N LYS A 121 -15.67 1.30 -14.52
CA LYS A 121 -15.43 1.55 -13.10
C LYS A 121 -16.54 0.93 -12.25
N THR A 122 -16.19 0.17 -11.21
CA THR A 122 -17.11 -0.36 -10.20
C THR A 122 -16.83 0.27 -8.85
N ALA A 123 -17.86 0.40 -8.01
CA ALA A 123 -17.70 0.98 -6.67
C ALA A 123 -16.72 0.18 -5.81
N GLU A 124 -16.72 -1.15 -5.95
CA GLU A 124 -15.81 -2.02 -5.19
C GLU A 124 -14.36 -1.86 -5.63
N MET A 125 -14.08 -1.76 -6.95
CA MET A 125 -12.75 -1.51 -7.48
C MET A 125 -12.27 -0.11 -7.11
N ASP A 126 -13.13 0.90 -7.19
CA ASP A 126 -12.83 2.26 -6.80
C ASP A 126 -12.49 2.37 -5.32
N LYS A 127 -13.20 1.68 -4.45
CA LYS A 127 -12.89 1.58 -3.02
C LYS A 127 -11.51 0.96 -2.78
N LEU A 128 -11.18 -0.15 -3.45
CA LEU A 128 -9.85 -0.78 -3.33
C LEU A 128 -8.74 0.14 -3.83
N LYS A 129 -8.94 0.82 -4.97
CA LYS A 129 -8.00 1.80 -5.52
C LYS A 129 -7.73 2.91 -4.51
N ASN A 130 -8.77 3.53 -3.95
CA ASN A 130 -8.61 4.63 -3.01
C ASN A 130 -7.98 4.19 -1.68
N LYS A 131 -8.28 2.98 -1.18
CA LYS A 131 -7.56 2.40 -0.05
C LYS A 131 -6.07 2.22 -0.35
N MET A 132 -5.73 1.74 -1.54
CA MET A 132 -4.34 1.59 -1.96
C MET A 132 -3.63 2.95 -2.02
N ILE A 133 -4.26 3.99 -2.59
CA ILE A 133 -3.70 5.35 -2.61
C ILE A 133 -3.41 5.82 -1.18
N GLN A 134 -4.39 5.73 -0.29
CA GLN A 134 -4.27 6.15 1.11
C GLN A 134 -3.11 5.43 1.81
N GLU A 135 -3.12 4.10 1.81
CA GLU A 135 -2.12 3.29 2.49
C GLU A 135 -0.70 3.53 1.98
N ILE A 136 -0.51 3.60 0.66
CA ILE A 136 0.81 3.81 0.05
C ILE A 136 1.32 5.21 0.34
N THR A 137 0.46 6.24 0.24
CA THR A 137 0.83 7.62 0.52
C THR A 137 1.24 7.80 1.99
N GLU A 138 0.39 7.40 2.94
CA GLU A 138 0.65 7.53 4.37
C GLU A 138 1.95 6.83 4.80
N ARG A 139 2.17 5.61 4.29
CA ARG A 139 3.39 4.84 4.58
C ARG A 139 4.64 5.44 3.93
N THR A 140 4.50 6.03 2.75
CA THR A 140 5.61 6.73 2.08
C THR A 140 6.00 8.00 2.83
N ASP A 141 5.03 8.80 3.26
CA ASP A 141 5.24 10.03 4.01
C ASP A 141 5.92 9.78 5.37
N THR A 142 5.62 8.62 5.98
CA THR A 142 6.23 8.20 7.25
C THR A 142 7.53 7.40 7.09
N PHE A 143 8.05 7.24 5.86
CA PHE A 143 9.24 6.43 5.56
C PHE A 143 9.12 4.95 5.96
N SER A 144 7.91 4.44 6.10
CA SER A 144 7.63 3.03 6.43
C SER A 144 7.71 2.15 5.17
N PHE A 145 8.83 2.21 4.44
CA PHE A 145 8.96 1.63 3.10
C PHE A 145 8.77 0.12 3.05
N ASN A 146 9.18 -0.61 4.07
CA ASN A 146 8.94 -2.05 4.15
C ASN A 146 7.44 -2.38 4.14
N THR A 147 6.62 -1.57 4.79
CA THR A 147 5.17 -1.71 4.78
C THR A 147 4.52 -1.17 3.50
N VAL A 148 5.17 -0.23 2.79
CA VAL A 148 4.76 0.15 1.43
C VAL A 148 4.85 -1.05 0.50
N ILE A 149 5.98 -1.76 0.49
CA ILE A 149 6.19 -2.91 -0.40
C ILE A 149 5.21 -4.05 -0.07
N SER A 150 5.01 -4.39 1.20
CA SER A 150 3.98 -5.38 1.58
C SER A 150 2.57 -4.90 1.21
N GLY A 151 2.28 -3.60 1.37
CA GLY A 151 1.01 -2.99 0.95
C GLY A 151 0.75 -3.13 -0.55
N PHE A 152 1.77 -2.95 -1.39
CA PHE A 152 1.64 -3.24 -2.82
C PHE A 152 1.26 -4.69 -3.08
N MET A 153 1.93 -5.64 -2.41
CA MET A 153 1.64 -7.07 -2.57
C MET A 153 0.21 -7.40 -2.16
N GLU A 154 -0.25 -6.91 -1.02
CA GLU A 154 -1.59 -7.14 -0.49
C GLU A 154 -2.68 -6.53 -1.38
N ASN A 155 -2.54 -5.26 -1.75
CA ASN A 155 -3.52 -4.57 -2.57
C ASN A 155 -3.57 -5.15 -4.00
N THR A 156 -2.44 -5.51 -4.58
CA THR A 156 -2.39 -6.20 -5.87
C THR A 156 -3.13 -7.54 -5.82
N ASN A 157 -3.01 -8.31 -4.73
CA ASN A 157 -3.75 -9.56 -4.58
C ASN A 157 -5.27 -9.30 -4.50
N LYS A 158 -5.72 -8.34 -3.68
CA LYS A 158 -7.15 -7.96 -3.55
C LYS A 158 -7.73 -7.51 -4.89
N ILE A 159 -7.01 -6.63 -5.61
CA ILE A 159 -7.41 -6.15 -6.94
C ILE A 159 -7.46 -7.30 -7.95
N THR A 160 -6.47 -8.20 -7.92
CA THR A 160 -6.43 -9.40 -8.78
C THR A 160 -7.65 -10.30 -8.56
N ASP A 161 -7.99 -10.56 -7.31
CA ASP A 161 -9.12 -11.43 -6.97
C ASP A 161 -10.46 -10.79 -7.36
N LEU A 162 -10.61 -9.48 -7.16
CA LEU A 162 -11.79 -8.75 -7.62
C LEU A 162 -11.86 -8.72 -9.15
N ALA A 163 -10.73 -8.47 -9.84
CA ALA A 163 -10.66 -8.47 -11.30
C ALA A 163 -11.09 -9.82 -11.91
N LYS A 164 -10.71 -10.94 -11.29
CA LYS A 164 -11.16 -12.28 -11.72
C LYS A 164 -12.67 -12.44 -11.58
N LYS A 165 -13.26 -11.95 -10.48
CA LYS A 165 -14.71 -12.06 -10.22
C LYS A 165 -15.52 -11.20 -11.19
N GLN A 166 -15.06 -9.98 -11.45
CA GLN A 166 -15.81 -9.02 -12.28
C GLN A 166 -15.40 -8.99 -13.76
N GLY A 167 -14.30 -9.68 -14.15
CA GLY A 167 -13.85 -9.82 -15.54
C GLY A 167 -12.76 -8.86 -15.99
N GLY A 168 -12.35 -7.89 -15.17
CA GLY A 168 -11.28 -6.95 -15.51
C GLY A 168 -11.06 -5.81 -14.53
N ILE A 169 -10.17 -4.89 -14.92
CA ILE A 169 -9.81 -3.68 -14.17
C ILE A 169 -10.03 -2.48 -15.07
N ASP A 170 -10.62 -1.42 -14.55
CA ASP A 170 -10.81 -0.18 -15.27
C ASP A 170 -9.48 0.58 -15.50
N LYS A 171 -9.45 1.42 -16.53
CA LYS A 171 -8.24 2.14 -16.96
C LYS A 171 -7.71 3.12 -15.90
N ASP A 172 -8.58 3.71 -15.08
CA ASP A 172 -8.18 4.64 -14.03
C ASP A 172 -7.45 3.91 -12.89
N THR A 173 -7.94 2.73 -12.51
CA THR A 173 -7.26 1.86 -11.54
C THR A 173 -5.90 1.39 -12.06
N LEU A 174 -5.79 0.96 -13.33
CA LEU A 174 -4.50 0.58 -13.92
C LEU A 174 -3.50 1.74 -13.93
N LYS A 175 -3.95 2.93 -14.33
CA LYS A 175 -3.14 4.16 -14.29
C LYS A 175 -2.65 4.45 -12.87
N THR A 176 -3.55 4.42 -11.90
CA THR A 176 -3.22 4.68 -10.49
C THR A 176 -2.18 3.71 -9.95
N MET A 177 -2.37 2.41 -10.17
CA MET A 177 -1.41 1.37 -9.75
C MET A 177 -0.02 1.62 -10.35
N THR A 178 0.03 2.01 -11.62
CA THR A 178 1.29 2.27 -12.32
C THR A 178 2.01 3.51 -11.75
N ILE A 179 1.29 4.59 -11.45
CA ILE A 179 1.87 5.79 -10.82
C ILE A 179 2.42 5.47 -9.42
N LEU A 180 1.64 4.77 -8.61
CA LEU A 180 2.02 4.47 -7.23
C LEU A 180 3.30 3.62 -7.13
N ILE A 181 3.52 2.66 -8.05
CA ILE A 181 4.70 1.79 -8.00
C ILE A 181 5.96 2.46 -8.57
N ALA A 182 5.83 3.46 -9.43
CA ALA A 182 6.94 4.05 -10.17
C ALA A 182 8.13 4.54 -9.30
N PRO A 183 7.96 5.21 -8.16
CA PRO A 183 9.09 5.61 -7.30
C PRO A 183 9.91 4.42 -6.78
N PHE A 184 9.29 3.27 -6.61
CA PHE A 184 9.89 2.06 -6.07
C PHE A 184 10.47 1.15 -7.15
N ALA A 185 9.81 1.10 -8.32
CA ALA A 185 10.17 0.30 -9.49
C ALA A 185 10.10 1.15 -10.77
N PRO A 186 11.08 2.07 -10.98
CA PRO A 186 11.02 3.08 -12.03
C PRO A 186 11.00 2.52 -13.45
N HIS A 187 11.77 1.46 -13.73
CA HIS A 187 11.84 0.89 -15.08
C HIS A 187 10.53 0.23 -15.48
N ILE A 188 9.92 -0.55 -14.58
CA ILE A 188 8.59 -1.14 -14.80
C ILE A 188 7.51 -0.07 -14.84
N GLY A 189 7.61 0.97 -13.99
CA GLY A 189 6.71 2.11 -14.01
C GLY A 189 6.66 2.78 -15.38
N GLU A 190 7.81 3.13 -15.95
CA GLU A 190 7.91 3.74 -17.29
C GLU A 190 7.41 2.82 -18.39
N GLU A 191 7.82 1.56 -18.37
CA GLU A 191 7.37 0.56 -19.35
C GLU A 191 5.85 0.42 -19.34
N LEU A 192 5.26 0.22 -18.17
CA LEU A 192 3.81 0.08 -18.01
C LEU A 192 3.07 1.36 -18.39
N TRP A 193 3.64 2.54 -18.11
CA TRP A 193 3.06 3.83 -18.50
C TRP A 193 2.90 3.94 -20.02
N ALA A 194 3.94 3.61 -20.76
CA ALA A 194 3.89 3.55 -22.21
C ALA A 194 2.89 2.48 -22.71
N MET A 195 2.88 1.29 -22.09
CA MET A 195 2.03 0.17 -22.47
C MET A 195 0.53 0.42 -22.24
N ILE A 196 0.15 1.25 -21.25
CA ILE A 196 -1.24 1.71 -21.07
C ILE A 196 -1.60 2.92 -21.93
N GLY A 197 -0.75 3.27 -22.89
CA GLY A 197 -0.99 4.31 -23.89
C GLY A 197 -0.85 5.74 -23.36
N LYS A 198 0.07 5.97 -22.42
CA LYS A 198 0.42 7.30 -21.91
C LYS A 198 1.67 7.84 -22.61
N GLU A 199 1.68 9.13 -22.86
CA GLU A 199 2.82 9.87 -23.44
C GLU A 199 3.65 10.51 -22.32
N GLY A 200 4.91 10.81 -22.61
CA GLY A 200 5.86 11.41 -21.68
C GLY A 200 6.32 10.46 -20.57
N SER A 201 7.06 10.98 -19.62
CA SER A 201 7.53 10.20 -18.46
C SER A 201 6.46 10.07 -17.40
N ILE A 202 6.37 8.90 -16.76
CA ILE A 202 5.49 8.69 -15.61
C ILE A 202 5.84 9.62 -14.43
N PHE A 203 7.10 10.09 -14.34
CA PHE A 203 7.55 11.00 -13.29
C PHE A 203 7.05 12.45 -13.47
N GLU A 204 6.42 12.75 -14.61
CA GLU A 204 5.68 14.00 -14.83
C GLU A 204 4.21 13.88 -14.40
N ALA A 205 3.75 12.66 -14.11
CA ALA A 205 2.38 12.43 -13.69
C ALA A 205 2.16 12.92 -12.24
N THR A 206 0.99 13.51 -12.00
CA THR A 206 0.58 13.92 -10.65
C THR A 206 0.30 12.69 -9.79
N TRP A 207 0.82 12.70 -8.53
CA TRP A 207 0.49 11.70 -7.55
C TRP A 207 -1.01 11.63 -7.30
N PRO A 208 -1.62 10.44 -7.25
CA PRO A 208 -3.05 10.32 -7.14
C PRO A 208 -3.55 10.74 -5.75
N GLU A 209 -4.64 11.50 -5.74
CA GLU A 209 -5.33 11.90 -4.51
C GLU A 209 -6.41 10.89 -4.12
N VAL A 210 -6.68 10.79 -2.83
CA VAL A 210 -7.72 9.92 -2.28
C VAL A 210 -9.09 10.55 -2.48
N ASP A 211 -10.03 9.82 -3.07
CA ASP A 211 -11.46 10.16 -3.00
C ASP A 211 -12.07 9.56 -1.72
N GLU A 212 -12.24 10.40 -0.70
CA GLU A 212 -12.82 9.98 0.58
C GLU A 212 -14.27 9.47 0.44
N ASN A 213 -15.00 9.89 -0.59
CA ASN A 213 -16.35 9.40 -0.81
C ASN A 213 -16.35 7.93 -1.26
N ALA A 214 -15.34 7.52 -2.03
CA ALA A 214 -15.16 6.13 -2.41
C ALA A 214 -14.78 5.22 -1.22
N LEU A 215 -14.23 5.79 -0.15
CA LEU A 215 -13.87 5.04 1.07
C LEU A 215 -15.02 4.84 2.03
N LYS A 216 -16.11 5.62 1.90
CA LYS A 216 -17.28 5.47 2.75
C LYS A 216 -17.85 4.06 2.62
N GLU A 217 -18.15 3.45 3.75
CA GLU A 217 -18.84 2.17 3.73
C GLU A 217 -20.28 2.39 3.27
N THR A 218 -20.62 1.83 2.11
CA THR A 218 -21.98 1.84 1.60
C THR A 218 -22.81 0.68 2.14
N THR A 219 -22.14 -0.36 2.66
CA THR A 219 -22.80 -1.53 3.25
C THR A 219 -22.23 -1.86 4.62
N MET A 220 -23.05 -2.40 5.50
CA MET A 220 -22.69 -2.90 6.81
C MET A 220 -23.15 -4.35 7.00
N GLU A 221 -22.30 -5.17 7.63
CA GLU A 221 -22.67 -6.54 8.00
C GLU A 221 -23.51 -6.52 9.27
N ILE A 222 -24.72 -7.07 9.19
CA ILE A 222 -25.64 -7.24 10.31
C ILE A 222 -25.73 -8.73 10.66
N VAL A 223 -25.50 -9.05 11.92
CA VAL A 223 -25.69 -10.40 12.44
C VAL A 223 -27.18 -10.63 12.70
N VAL A 224 -27.77 -11.66 12.09
CA VAL A 224 -29.17 -12.03 12.28
C VAL A 224 -29.29 -13.18 13.27
N GLN A 225 -30.09 -12.96 14.31
CA GLN A 225 -30.31 -13.91 15.39
C GLN A 225 -31.80 -14.29 15.52
N ILE A 226 -32.04 -15.51 15.97
CA ILE A 226 -33.34 -15.97 16.45
C ILE A 226 -33.16 -16.39 17.91
N ASN A 227 -33.94 -15.78 18.82
CA ASN A 227 -33.87 -16.02 20.25
C ASN A 227 -32.43 -15.94 20.81
N GLY A 228 -31.65 -14.95 20.35
CA GLY A 228 -30.27 -14.72 20.75
C GLY A 228 -29.22 -15.64 20.10
N LYS A 229 -29.62 -16.61 19.26
CA LYS A 229 -28.68 -17.49 18.54
C LYS A 229 -28.47 -17.00 17.11
N VAL A 230 -27.22 -16.85 16.69
CA VAL A 230 -26.85 -16.45 15.32
C VAL A 230 -27.36 -17.48 14.30
N LYS A 231 -28.06 -17.01 13.28
CA LYS A 231 -28.63 -17.82 12.21
C LYS A 231 -28.15 -17.42 10.81
N ALA A 232 -27.84 -16.14 10.61
CA ALA A 232 -27.35 -15.61 9.34
C ALA A 232 -26.52 -14.35 9.57
N LYS A 233 -25.87 -13.87 8.50
CA LYS A 233 -25.26 -12.56 8.39
C LYS A 233 -25.72 -11.95 7.06
N ILE A 234 -26.12 -10.70 7.08
CA ILE A 234 -26.56 -9.97 5.90
C ILE A 234 -25.73 -8.72 5.71
N ASN A 235 -25.46 -8.37 4.46
CA ASN A 235 -24.88 -7.07 4.11
C ASN A 235 -26.00 -6.16 3.62
N VAL A 236 -26.20 -5.07 4.33
CA VAL A 236 -27.23 -4.07 4.02
C VAL A 236 -26.60 -2.70 3.80
N ASP A 237 -27.26 -1.86 2.98
CA ASP A 237 -26.83 -0.48 2.78
C ASP A 237 -26.91 0.29 4.11
N VAL A 238 -25.86 1.08 4.41
CA VAL A 238 -25.77 1.88 5.67
C VAL A 238 -26.87 2.93 5.79
N THR A 239 -27.50 3.29 4.67
CA THR A 239 -28.58 4.29 4.62
C THR A 239 -29.96 3.71 4.90
N LEU A 240 -30.09 2.37 4.96
CA LEU A 240 -31.37 1.72 5.23
C LEU A 240 -31.87 2.02 6.63
N ASP A 241 -33.16 2.31 6.70
CA ASP A 241 -33.86 2.48 7.98
C ASP A 241 -34.03 1.12 8.72
N LYS A 242 -34.42 1.21 9.98
CA LYS A 242 -34.64 0.06 10.84
C LYS A 242 -35.55 -1.00 10.22
N ASP A 243 -36.66 -0.56 9.63
CA ASP A 243 -37.71 -1.47 9.15
C ASP A 243 -37.25 -2.20 7.88
N SER A 244 -36.51 -1.53 7.01
CA SER A 244 -35.88 -2.12 5.82
C SER A 244 -34.80 -3.15 6.21
N VAL A 245 -33.98 -2.87 7.21
CA VAL A 245 -32.96 -3.81 7.70
C VAL A 245 -33.60 -5.05 8.33
N ILE A 246 -34.69 -4.89 9.10
CA ILE A 246 -35.43 -6.02 9.67
C ILE A 246 -36.09 -6.84 8.57
N SER A 247 -36.64 -6.20 7.55
CA SER A 247 -37.24 -6.87 6.39
C SER A 247 -36.21 -7.72 5.63
N ALA A 248 -35.04 -7.16 5.35
CA ALA A 248 -33.93 -7.90 4.73
C ALA A 248 -33.48 -9.10 5.58
N ALA A 249 -33.43 -8.93 6.91
CA ALA A 249 -33.07 -10.01 7.84
C ALA A 249 -34.12 -11.14 7.83
N LYS A 250 -35.41 -10.81 7.73
CA LYS A 250 -36.49 -11.81 7.60
C LYS A 250 -36.43 -12.55 6.28
N GLU A 251 -36.19 -11.84 5.19
CA GLU A 251 -36.05 -12.45 3.86
C GLU A 251 -34.90 -13.47 3.84
N GLU A 252 -33.74 -13.13 4.41
CA GLU A 252 -32.59 -14.05 4.54
C GLU A 252 -32.90 -15.28 5.41
N LEU A 253 -33.74 -15.12 6.44
CA LEU A 253 -34.13 -16.25 7.30
C LEU A 253 -35.12 -17.20 6.62
N GLY A 254 -36.03 -16.68 5.76
CA GLY A 254 -37.03 -17.48 5.04
C GLY A 254 -37.76 -18.44 5.98
N ASP A 255 -37.80 -19.74 5.63
CA ASP A 255 -38.47 -20.79 6.40
C ASP A 255 -37.95 -21.02 7.82
N ARG A 256 -36.83 -20.37 8.20
CA ARG A 256 -36.28 -20.43 9.57
C ARG A 256 -36.91 -19.42 10.52
N LEU A 257 -37.83 -18.58 10.01
CA LEU A 257 -38.54 -17.63 10.87
C LEU A 257 -39.48 -18.37 11.86
N PRO A 258 -39.59 -17.88 13.12
CA PRO A 258 -40.58 -18.35 14.06
C PRO A 258 -42.00 -18.12 13.51
N GLU A 259 -42.92 -19.10 13.74
CA GLU A 259 -44.33 -18.97 13.34
C GLU A 259 -45.03 -17.78 14.01
N ASN A 260 -44.64 -17.49 15.26
CA ASN A 260 -45.13 -16.35 16.03
C ASN A 260 -43.96 -15.45 16.47
N ILE A 261 -43.79 -14.30 15.79
CA ILE A 261 -42.81 -13.28 16.18
C ILE A 261 -43.39 -12.41 17.30
N VAL A 262 -42.75 -12.45 18.46
CA VAL A 262 -43.17 -11.70 19.66
C VAL A 262 -42.47 -10.34 19.72
N LYS A 263 -41.20 -10.26 19.29
CA LYS A 263 -40.41 -9.02 19.37
C LYS A 263 -39.29 -9.01 18.32
N GLU A 264 -39.05 -7.84 17.75
CA GLU A 264 -37.94 -7.55 16.83
C GLU A 264 -37.03 -6.53 17.47
N ILE A 265 -35.76 -6.87 17.63
CA ILE A 265 -34.75 -6.02 18.27
C ILE A 265 -33.70 -5.71 17.21
N TYR A 266 -33.53 -4.42 16.90
CA TYR A 266 -32.47 -3.94 16.02
C TYR A 266 -31.48 -3.09 16.82
N VAL A 267 -30.21 -3.45 16.78
CA VAL A 267 -29.11 -2.64 17.29
C VAL A 267 -28.39 -2.09 16.07
N PRO A 268 -28.43 -0.77 15.81
CA PRO A 268 -27.87 -0.15 14.62
C PRO A 268 -26.43 -0.60 14.35
N GLY A 269 -26.16 -1.01 13.12
CA GLY A 269 -24.84 -1.45 12.67
C GLY A 269 -24.31 -2.75 13.25
N LYS A 270 -25.11 -3.53 14.00
CA LYS A 270 -24.64 -4.72 14.70
C LYS A 270 -25.52 -5.96 14.53
N ILE A 271 -26.74 -5.90 15.01
CA ILE A 271 -27.55 -7.11 15.19
C ILE A 271 -29.03 -6.85 14.90
N VAL A 272 -29.67 -7.78 14.21
CA VAL A 272 -31.12 -7.99 14.23
C VAL A 272 -31.41 -9.28 15.01
N ASN A 273 -32.20 -9.21 16.08
CA ASN A 273 -32.64 -10.39 16.80
C ASN A 273 -34.17 -10.52 16.75
N ILE A 274 -34.63 -11.61 16.15
CA ILE A 274 -36.05 -11.96 16.05
C ILE A 274 -36.39 -12.93 17.18
N VAL A 275 -37.28 -12.50 18.06
CA VAL A 275 -37.74 -13.30 19.19
C VAL A 275 -39.12 -13.85 18.88
N GLY A 276 -39.28 -15.16 18.97
CA GLY A 276 -40.53 -15.82 18.68
C GLY A 276 -40.53 -17.30 19.07
N LYS A 277 -41.71 -17.91 18.93
CA LYS A 277 -41.94 -19.33 19.20
C LYS A 277 -42.33 -20.04 17.91
#